data_11ee12f67365851b342f63f958dd0c50
#
_entry.id   11ee12f67365851b342f63f958dd0c50
#
_cell.length_a   1.000
_cell.length_b   1.000
_cell.length_c   1.000
_cell.angle_alpha   90.00
_cell.angle_beta   90.00
_cell.angle_gamma   90.00
#
_symmetry.space_group_name_H-M   'P 1'
#
loop_
_entity.id
_entity.type
_entity.pdbx_description
1 polymer ?
#
loop_
_entity_poly.entity_id
_entity_poly.type
_entity_poly.pdbx_seq_one_letter_code
_entity_poly.pdbx_strand_id
1 'polypeptide(L)'
;MRFSTLFFDLDDTLYPSSSGLWQAIKNRIQLYMIERMGVAEKDAPALREQYFKMYGTTLRGLQARHNIDTEGFLAFVHDLPLSDYIAPDPVQRDVIASLPNRKLIFTNADANHARRVLAALKLDDLFDGIVDIHAVSPYCKPMPESFAIAQELANEPDPRKCVMIDDLPRTTRAALDAGMASVLYGTEEPTAEASGVFMSWKDLPILLG
;
A
#
# COMPACT_ATOMS: atom_id res chain seq x y z
N MET A 1 0.26 -26.11 1.83
CA MET A 1 0.14 -24.71 1.35
C MET A 1 1.54 -24.14 1.19
N ARG A 2 1.86 -23.59 0.02
CA ARG A 2 3.19 -23.04 -0.25
C ARG A 2 3.46 -21.80 0.61
N PHE A 3 2.47 -20.92 0.75
CA PHE A 3 2.54 -19.69 1.54
C PHE A 3 1.56 -19.75 2.72
N SER A 4 1.95 -19.17 3.85
CA SER A 4 1.09 -19.03 5.05
C SER A 4 0.49 -17.64 5.17
N THR A 5 1.23 -16.60 4.73
CA THR A 5 0.90 -15.19 4.96
C THR A 5 0.93 -14.40 3.66
N LEU A 6 -0.12 -13.66 3.42
CA LEU A 6 -0.25 -12.73 2.29
C LEU A 6 -0.32 -11.30 2.82
N PHE A 7 0.58 -10.46 2.34
CA PHE A 7 0.55 -9.02 2.55
C PHE A 7 -0.03 -8.34 1.32
N PHE A 8 -1.09 -7.60 1.50
CA PHE A 8 -1.72 -6.82 0.44
C PHE A 8 -1.43 -5.35 0.66
N ASP A 9 -0.92 -4.67 -0.36
CA ASP A 9 -1.01 -3.23 -0.40
C ASP A 9 -2.47 -2.78 -0.50
N LEU A 10 -2.73 -1.52 -0.25
CA LEU A 10 -4.07 -0.94 -0.21
C LEU A 10 -4.36 -0.09 -1.45
N ASP A 11 -3.65 1.05 -1.56
CA ASP A 11 -3.94 2.10 -2.53
C ASP A 11 -3.45 1.70 -3.92
N ASP A 12 -4.32 1.83 -4.95
CA ASP A 12 -4.08 1.36 -6.32
C ASP A 12 -3.87 -0.17 -6.46
N THR A 13 -3.98 -0.94 -5.35
CA THR A 13 -3.96 -2.41 -5.34
C THR A 13 -5.35 -2.99 -5.08
N LEU A 14 -6.00 -2.71 -3.94
CA LEU A 14 -7.35 -3.20 -3.64
C LEU A 14 -8.45 -2.46 -4.42
N TYR A 15 -8.14 -1.38 -5.03
CA TYR A 15 -8.96 -0.68 -6.01
C TYR A 15 -8.07 -0.21 -7.18
N PRO A 16 -8.59 -0.13 -8.40
CA PRO A 16 -7.76 0.21 -9.56
C PRO A 16 -7.35 1.68 -9.55
N SER A 17 -6.16 1.99 -10.06
CA SER A 17 -5.66 3.37 -10.22
C SER A 17 -6.58 4.26 -11.06
N SER A 18 -7.38 3.66 -11.96
CA SER A 18 -8.41 4.33 -12.74
C SER A 18 -9.57 4.87 -11.90
N SER A 19 -9.70 4.48 -10.62
CA SER A 19 -10.68 5.04 -9.69
C SER A 19 -10.47 6.54 -9.43
N GLY A 20 -9.23 7.01 -9.56
CA GLY A 20 -8.85 8.40 -9.30
C GLY A 20 -8.62 8.73 -7.82
N LEU A 21 -8.86 7.79 -6.88
CA LEU A 21 -8.70 8.05 -5.44
C LEU A 21 -7.25 8.41 -5.09
N TRP A 22 -6.28 7.64 -5.59
CA TRP A 22 -4.87 7.94 -5.35
C TRP A 22 -4.47 9.29 -5.94
N GLN A 23 -5.02 9.68 -7.10
CA GLN A 23 -4.78 11.02 -7.65
C GLN A 23 -5.37 12.13 -6.75
N ALA A 24 -6.55 11.91 -6.18
CA ALA A 24 -7.14 12.84 -5.22
C ALA A 24 -6.29 12.96 -3.94
N ILE A 25 -5.77 11.85 -3.42
CA ILE A 25 -4.82 11.85 -2.27
C ILE A 25 -3.55 12.64 -2.63
N LYS A 26 -2.96 12.41 -3.80
CA LYS A 26 -1.78 13.18 -4.27
C LYS A 26 -2.06 14.68 -4.32
N ASN A 27 -3.24 15.09 -4.77
CA ASN A 27 -3.65 16.50 -4.80
C ASN A 27 -3.80 17.08 -3.38
N ARG A 28 -4.36 16.29 -2.44
CA ARG A 28 -4.46 16.67 -1.02
C ARG A 28 -3.09 16.81 -0.35
N ILE A 29 -2.13 15.96 -0.69
CA ILE A 29 -0.73 16.08 -0.22
C ILE A 29 -0.14 17.42 -0.69
N GLN A 30 -0.29 17.76 -1.96
CA GLN A 30 0.20 19.05 -2.49
C GLN A 30 -0.51 20.22 -1.81
N LEU A 31 -1.82 20.14 -1.63
CA LEU A 31 -2.61 21.17 -0.95
C LEU A 31 -2.12 21.38 0.49
N TYR A 32 -1.87 20.32 1.24
CA TYR A 32 -1.28 20.42 2.58
C TYR A 32 0.07 21.15 2.57
N MET A 33 0.94 20.79 1.62
CA MET A 33 2.25 21.44 1.49
C MET A 33 2.11 22.94 1.19
N ILE A 34 1.12 23.33 0.39
CA ILE A 34 0.85 24.74 0.06
C ILE A 34 0.24 25.47 1.27
N GLU A 35 -0.86 24.97 1.80
CA GLU A 35 -1.67 25.67 2.81
C GLU A 35 -1.08 25.63 4.22
N ARG A 36 -0.45 24.52 4.60
CA ARG A 36 0.03 24.28 5.97
C ARG A 36 1.54 24.50 6.13
N MET A 37 2.28 24.41 5.02
CA MET A 37 3.75 24.53 5.07
C MET A 37 4.28 25.73 4.29
N GLY A 38 3.44 26.44 3.54
CA GLY A 38 3.83 27.64 2.77
C GLY A 38 4.70 27.32 1.54
N VAL A 39 4.66 26.08 1.04
CA VAL A 39 5.33 25.72 -0.22
C VAL A 39 4.63 26.42 -1.37
N ALA A 40 5.40 27.05 -2.28
CA ALA A 40 4.81 27.69 -3.44
C ALA A 40 4.08 26.66 -4.33
N GLU A 41 2.88 27.01 -4.82
CA GLU A 41 2.02 26.10 -5.60
C GLU A 41 2.76 25.46 -6.78
N LYS A 42 3.57 26.25 -7.50
CA LYS A 42 4.37 25.78 -8.64
C LYS A 42 5.43 24.73 -8.26
N ASP A 43 5.91 24.73 -7.02
CA ASP A 43 7.00 23.87 -6.55
C ASP A 43 6.48 22.61 -5.84
N ALA A 44 5.24 22.62 -5.33
CA ALA A 44 4.66 21.53 -4.56
C ALA A 44 4.65 20.17 -5.30
N PRO A 45 4.29 20.06 -6.59
CA PRO A 45 4.32 18.80 -7.31
C PRO A 45 5.73 18.20 -7.39
N ALA A 46 6.73 19.00 -7.72
CA ALA A 46 8.12 18.55 -7.86
C ALA A 46 8.71 18.13 -6.49
N LEU A 47 8.44 18.90 -5.44
CA LEU A 47 8.91 18.59 -4.08
C LEU A 47 8.25 17.31 -3.54
N ARG A 48 6.93 17.13 -3.78
CA ARG A 48 6.22 15.89 -3.45
C ARG A 48 6.88 14.67 -4.09
N GLU A 49 7.15 14.75 -5.39
CA GLU A 49 7.77 13.68 -6.16
C GLU A 49 9.21 13.40 -5.71
N GLN A 50 9.97 14.45 -5.43
CA GLN A 50 11.33 14.33 -4.89
C GLN A 50 11.33 13.57 -3.56
N TYR A 51 10.44 13.92 -2.63
CA TYR A 51 10.36 13.24 -1.34
C TYR A 51 9.91 11.78 -1.46
N PHE A 52 8.94 11.52 -2.33
CA PHE A 52 8.52 10.15 -2.63
C PHE A 52 9.67 9.28 -3.14
N LYS A 53 10.51 9.80 -4.04
CA LYS A 53 11.66 9.08 -4.58
C LYS A 53 12.78 8.88 -3.56
N MET A 54 13.08 9.91 -2.77
CA MET A 54 14.23 9.90 -1.84
C MET A 54 13.94 9.16 -0.53
N TYR A 55 12.69 9.20 -0.05
CA TYR A 55 12.33 8.73 1.28
C TYR A 55 11.28 7.61 1.28
N GLY A 56 10.89 7.11 0.10
CA GLY A 56 9.87 6.08 -0.04
C GLY A 56 8.43 6.63 -0.03
N THR A 57 8.14 7.65 0.79
CA THR A 57 6.88 8.40 0.78
C THR A 57 7.14 9.90 0.93
N THR A 58 6.16 10.71 0.49
CA THR A 58 6.21 12.16 0.75
C THR A 58 6.20 12.44 2.26
N LEU A 59 5.40 11.70 3.04
CA LEU A 59 5.34 11.84 4.49
C LEU A 59 6.73 11.67 5.14
N ARG A 60 7.48 10.61 4.81
CA ARG A 60 8.83 10.39 5.37
C ARG A 60 9.80 11.52 4.99
N GLY A 61 9.68 12.04 3.76
CA GLY A 61 10.44 13.22 3.34
C GLY A 61 10.09 14.47 4.16
N LEU A 62 8.80 14.70 4.40
CA LEU A 62 8.33 15.81 5.23
C LEU A 62 8.80 15.68 6.68
N GLN A 63 8.73 14.49 7.27
CA GLN A 63 9.24 14.22 8.62
C GLN A 63 10.75 14.42 8.73
N ALA A 64 11.52 14.03 7.71
CA ALA A 64 12.98 14.16 7.71
C ALA A 64 13.46 15.61 7.53
N ARG A 65 12.68 16.46 6.89
CA ARG A 65 13.09 17.81 6.48
C ARG A 65 12.33 18.93 7.20
N HIS A 66 11.18 18.61 7.77
CA HIS A 66 10.28 19.58 8.38
C HIS A 66 9.73 19.00 9.69
N ASN A 67 9.39 19.87 10.61
CA ASN A 67 8.67 19.49 11.83
C ASN A 67 7.18 19.53 11.53
N ILE A 68 6.60 18.42 11.00
CA ILE A 68 5.19 18.35 10.66
C ILE A 68 4.37 17.65 11.74
N ASP A 69 3.11 18.03 11.85
CA ASP A 69 2.10 17.25 12.57
C ASP A 69 1.70 16.06 11.70
N THR A 70 2.25 14.88 12.02
CA THR A 70 2.01 13.65 11.25
C THR A 70 0.54 13.23 11.26
N GLU A 71 -0.12 13.30 12.41
CA GLU A 71 -1.53 12.95 12.54
C GLU A 71 -2.42 13.91 11.76
N GLY A 72 -2.17 15.21 11.88
CA GLY A 72 -2.87 16.24 11.12
C GLY A 72 -2.63 16.12 9.62
N PHE A 73 -1.43 15.72 9.18
CA PHE A 73 -1.14 15.43 7.77
C PHE A 73 -1.97 14.26 7.26
N LEU A 74 -1.91 13.10 7.95
CA LEU A 74 -2.62 11.89 7.54
C LEU A 74 -4.14 12.10 7.53
N ALA A 75 -4.68 12.74 8.56
CA ALA A 75 -6.10 13.10 8.60
C ALA A 75 -6.50 14.01 7.44
N PHE A 76 -5.68 15.02 7.12
CA PHE A 76 -5.95 15.96 6.03
C PHE A 76 -5.92 15.29 4.66
N VAL A 77 -4.89 14.49 4.38
CA VAL A 77 -4.72 13.93 3.01
C VAL A 77 -5.72 12.81 2.71
N HIS A 78 -6.21 12.12 3.72
CA HIS A 78 -7.18 11.04 3.59
C HIS A 78 -8.65 11.49 3.81
N ASP A 79 -8.91 12.77 4.08
CA ASP A 79 -10.27 13.31 4.21
C ASP A 79 -10.92 13.47 2.83
N LEU A 80 -11.38 12.34 2.29
CA LEU A 80 -12.04 12.22 0.99
C LEU A 80 -13.31 11.38 1.10
N PRO A 81 -14.35 11.69 0.32
CA PRO A 81 -15.58 10.90 0.23
C PRO A 81 -15.31 9.64 -0.61
N LEU A 82 -14.90 8.53 0.02
CA LEU A 82 -14.43 7.31 -0.68
C LEU A 82 -15.47 6.76 -1.65
N SER A 83 -16.77 6.87 -1.34
CA SER A 83 -17.87 6.41 -2.21
C SER A 83 -17.91 7.08 -3.59
N ASP A 84 -17.26 8.23 -3.75
CA ASP A 84 -17.20 8.95 -5.03
C ASP A 84 -16.13 8.35 -5.95
N TYR A 85 -15.24 7.51 -5.41
CA TYR A 85 -14.08 6.97 -6.11
C TYR A 85 -14.09 5.44 -6.21
N ILE A 86 -14.51 4.75 -5.15
CA ILE A 86 -14.39 3.29 -5.06
C ILE A 86 -15.72 2.65 -4.69
N ALA A 87 -15.93 1.45 -5.19
CA ALA A 87 -17.11 0.63 -4.92
C ALA A 87 -16.70 -0.84 -4.76
N PRO A 88 -17.50 -1.66 -4.05
CA PRO A 88 -17.24 -3.09 -3.91
C PRO A 88 -17.18 -3.81 -5.24
N ASP A 89 -16.20 -4.72 -5.38
CA ASP A 89 -16.12 -5.69 -6.46
C ASP A 89 -16.39 -7.10 -5.90
N PRO A 90 -17.55 -7.73 -6.23
CA PRO A 90 -17.87 -9.07 -5.76
C PRO A 90 -16.86 -10.13 -6.18
N VAL A 91 -16.25 -9.99 -7.37
CA VAL A 91 -15.25 -10.95 -7.87
C VAL A 91 -13.98 -10.87 -7.02
N GLN A 92 -13.49 -9.67 -6.74
CA GLN A 92 -12.35 -9.46 -5.85
C GLN A 92 -12.63 -10.05 -4.46
N ARG A 93 -13.80 -9.72 -3.88
CA ARG A 93 -14.20 -10.22 -2.57
C ARG A 93 -14.22 -11.75 -2.51
N ASP A 94 -14.89 -12.40 -3.49
CA ASP A 94 -14.99 -13.85 -3.56
C ASP A 94 -13.61 -14.53 -3.67
N VAL A 95 -12.72 -13.96 -4.48
CA VAL A 95 -11.34 -14.46 -4.61
C VAL A 95 -10.59 -14.32 -3.31
N ILE A 96 -10.57 -13.13 -2.69
CA ILE A 96 -9.84 -12.91 -1.43
C ILE A 96 -10.41 -13.79 -0.31
N ALA A 97 -11.73 -13.97 -0.24
CA ALA A 97 -12.39 -14.85 0.74
C ALA A 97 -12.03 -16.32 0.54
N SER A 98 -11.81 -16.76 -0.71
CA SER A 98 -11.42 -18.14 -1.02
C SER A 98 -10.00 -18.51 -0.60
N LEU A 99 -9.12 -17.53 -0.39
CA LEU A 99 -7.74 -17.76 -0.01
C LEU A 99 -7.66 -18.19 1.47
N PRO A 100 -7.15 -19.40 1.76
CA PRO A 100 -7.11 -19.93 3.13
C PRO A 100 -5.95 -19.36 3.97
N ASN A 101 -5.11 -18.53 3.38
CA ASN A 101 -3.93 -17.93 3.96
C ASN A 101 -4.31 -16.84 4.99
N ARG A 102 -3.44 -16.58 5.96
CA ARG A 102 -3.49 -15.35 6.75
C ARG A 102 -3.31 -14.14 5.84
N LYS A 103 -4.17 -13.15 5.96
CA LYS A 103 -4.19 -11.95 5.10
C LYS A 103 -4.02 -10.69 5.92
N LEU A 104 -3.01 -9.92 5.60
CA LEU A 104 -2.71 -8.64 6.26
C LEU A 104 -2.66 -7.53 5.22
N ILE A 105 -3.17 -6.36 5.57
CA ILE A 105 -2.86 -5.14 4.83
C ILE A 105 -1.46 -4.69 5.23
N PHE A 106 -0.63 -4.33 4.24
CA PHE A 106 0.67 -3.69 4.47
C PHE A 106 0.75 -2.42 3.61
N THR A 107 0.48 -1.28 4.22
CA THR A 107 0.30 -0.01 3.52
C THR A 107 1.22 1.09 4.04
N ASN A 108 1.54 2.06 3.18
CA ASN A 108 2.18 3.32 3.54
C ASN A 108 1.18 4.41 3.97
N ALA A 109 -0.12 4.10 4.01
CA ALA A 109 -1.15 4.92 4.64
C ALA A 109 -1.28 4.59 6.14
N ASP A 110 -2.15 5.32 6.86
CA ASP A 110 -2.50 5.00 8.24
C ASP A 110 -3.66 4.00 8.33
N ALA A 111 -3.79 3.36 9.49
CA ALA A 111 -4.81 2.35 9.73
C ALA A 111 -6.24 2.90 9.67
N ASN A 112 -6.47 4.20 9.92
CA ASN A 112 -7.80 4.79 9.81
C ASN A 112 -8.25 4.87 8.35
N HIS A 113 -7.34 5.33 7.45
CA HIS A 113 -7.59 5.30 6.01
C HIS A 113 -7.83 3.87 5.53
N ALA A 114 -6.95 2.92 5.92
CA ALA A 114 -7.08 1.53 5.52
C ALA A 114 -8.44 0.93 5.91
N ARG A 115 -8.90 1.12 7.15
CA ARG A 115 -10.22 0.64 7.59
C ARG A 115 -11.36 1.26 6.80
N ARG A 116 -11.30 2.55 6.49
CA ARG A 116 -12.31 3.24 5.68
C ARG A 116 -12.38 2.70 4.25
N VAL A 117 -11.22 2.44 3.63
CA VAL A 117 -11.13 1.84 2.29
C VAL A 117 -11.70 0.41 2.32
N LEU A 118 -11.26 -0.42 3.27
CA LEU A 118 -11.77 -1.79 3.41
C LEU A 118 -13.28 -1.83 3.60
N ALA A 119 -13.83 -0.96 4.45
CA ALA A 119 -15.29 -0.86 4.65
C ALA A 119 -16.02 -0.41 3.38
N ALA A 120 -15.48 0.58 2.63
CA ALA A 120 -16.05 1.05 1.37
C ALA A 120 -16.07 -0.06 0.30
N LEU A 121 -15.04 -0.93 0.28
CA LEU A 121 -14.92 -2.08 -0.62
C LEU A 121 -15.65 -3.32 -0.11
N LYS A 122 -16.18 -3.33 1.13
CA LYS A 122 -16.76 -4.49 1.83
C LYS A 122 -15.75 -5.65 1.95
N LEU A 123 -14.52 -5.34 2.31
CA LEU A 123 -13.42 -6.30 2.52
C LEU A 123 -12.93 -6.35 3.96
N ASP A 124 -13.55 -5.60 4.88
CA ASP A 124 -13.11 -5.40 6.26
C ASP A 124 -13.12 -6.68 7.12
N ASP A 125 -13.95 -7.65 6.76
CA ASP A 125 -14.06 -8.96 7.40
C ASP A 125 -13.06 -10.01 6.86
N LEU A 126 -12.27 -9.68 5.84
CA LEU A 126 -11.38 -10.62 5.16
C LEU A 126 -9.92 -10.54 5.57
N PHE A 127 -9.53 -9.53 6.34
CA PHE A 127 -8.15 -9.29 6.73
C PHE A 127 -7.93 -9.47 8.24
N ASP A 128 -6.86 -10.16 8.60
CA ASP A 128 -6.51 -10.48 9.99
C ASP A 128 -5.83 -9.32 10.73
N GLY A 129 -5.38 -8.29 9.99
CA GLY A 129 -4.70 -7.13 10.57
C GLY A 129 -4.21 -6.12 9.54
N ILE A 130 -3.70 -4.99 10.05
CA ILE A 130 -3.16 -3.89 9.25
C ILE A 130 -1.77 -3.54 9.79
N VAL A 131 -0.78 -3.59 8.92
CA VAL A 131 0.57 -3.06 9.14
C VAL A 131 0.62 -1.72 8.39
N ASP A 132 0.53 -0.64 9.13
CA ASP A 132 0.42 0.72 8.62
C ASP A 132 1.73 1.49 8.73
N ILE A 133 1.74 2.75 8.28
CA ILE A 133 2.90 3.64 8.30
C ILE A 133 3.43 3.88 9.73
N HIS A 134 2.60 3.82 10.76
CA HIS A 134 3.01 3.99 12.15
C HIS A 134 3.67 2.72 12.68
N ALA A 135 3.11 1.56 12.37
CA ALA A 135 3.62 0.26 12.83
C ALA A 135 5.05 -0.01 12.35
N VAL A 136 5.43 0.50 11.18
CA VAL A 136 6.78 0.35 10.62
C VAL A 136 7.68 1.57 10.81
N SER A 137 7.24 2.58 11.58
CA SER A 137 8.00 3.81 11.79
C SER A 137 9.39 3.53 12.40
N PRO A 138 10.46 4.23 11.97
CA PRO A 138 10.50 5.36 11.03
C PRO A 138 10.55 4.96 9.54
N TYR A 139 10.45 3.68 9.23
CA TYR A 139 10.55 3.14 7.89
C TYR A 139 9.21 3.18 7.12
N CYS A 140 9.25 2.80 5.85
CA CYS A 140 8.08 2.62 4.98
C CYS A 140 8.44 1.71 3.81
N LYS A 141 7.49 1.16 3.08
CA LYS A 141 7.77 0.51 1.79
C LYS A 141 8.38 1.52 0.80
N PRO A 142 9.45 1.19 0.07
CA PRO A 142 10.08 -0.12 -0.10
C PRO A 142 11.34 -0.36 0.79
N MET A 143 11.50 0.30 1.92
CA MET A 143 12.67 0.14 2.79
C MET A 143 12.70 -1.28 3.38
N PRO A 144 13.86 -2.00 3.37
CA PRO A 144 13.97 -3.37 3.84
C PRO A 144 13.48 -3.58 5.27
N GLU A 145 13.75 -2.61 6.15
CA GLU A 145 13.35 -2.67 7.56
C GLU A 145 11.84 -2.73 7.73
N SER A 146 11.07 -2.10 6.83
CA SER A 146 9.61 -2.14 6.89
C SER A 146 9.06 -3.54 6.62
N PHE A 147 9.70 -4.33 5.75
CA PHE A 147 9.33 -5.73 5.49
C PHE A 147 9.68 -6.63 6.67
N ALA A 148 10.85 -6.44 7.29
CA ALA A 148 11.25 -7.19 8.48
C ALA A 148 10.26 -6.97 9.63
N ILE A 149 9.86 -5.71 9.90
CA ILE A 149 8.86 -5.37 10.91
C ILE A 149 7.49 -5.96 10.55
N ALA A 150 7.06 -5.87 9.30
CA ALA A 150 5.78 -6.44 8.86
C ALA A 150 5.75 -7.95 9.07
N GLN A 151 6.85 -8.64 8.80
CA GLN A 151 7.00 -10.08 9.01
C GLN A 151 6.95 -10.45 10.50
N GLU A 152 7.61 -9.67 11.37
CA GLU A 152 7.56 -9.84 12.82
C GLU A 152 6.13 -9.67 13.34
N LEU A 153 5.43 -8.61 12.93
CA LEU A 153 4.02 -8.36 13.30
C LEU A 153 3.07 -9.45 12.78
N ALA A 154 3.39 -10.04 11.63
CA ALA A 154 2.67 -11.21 11.12
C ALA A 154 3.01 -12.50 11.89
N ASN A 155 3.98 -12.49 12.78
CA ASN A 155 4.49 -13.69 13.47
C ASN A 155 4.83 -14.83 12.49
N GLU A 156 5.44 -14.50 11.34
CA GLU A 156 5.90 -15.46 10.34
C GLU A 156 7.43 -15.31 10.16
N PRO A 157 8.24 -16.17 10.78
CA PRO A 157 9.69 -16.01 10.78
C PRO A 157 10.36 -16.39 9.44
N ASP A 158 9.67 -17.15 8.58
CA ASP A 158 10.21 -17.57 7.29
C ASP A 158 9.68 -16.68 6.15
N PRO A 159 10.50 -15.75 5.60
CA PRO A 159 10.07 -14.88 4.50
C PRO A 159 9.59 -15.66 3.27
N ARG A 160 10.10 -16.87 3.02
CA ARG A 160 9.69 -17.71 1.89
C ARG A 160 8.23 -18.17 1.98
N LYS A 161 7.61 -18.03 3.15
CA LYS A 161 6.20 -18.30 3.38
C LYS A 161 5.31 -17.06 3.25
N CYS A 162 5.90 -15.91 2.96
CA CYS A 162 5.22 -14.64 2.76
C CYS A 162 5.12 -14.30 1.28
N VAL A 163 4.02 -13.64 0.90
CA VAL A 163 3.83 -13.04 -0.42
C VAL A 163 3.43 -11.59 -0.24
N MET A 164 4.09 -10.67 -0.96
CA MET A 164 3.66 -9.28 -1.11
C MET A 164 2.88 -9.11 -2.41
N ILE A 165 1.66 -8.58 -2.33
CA ILE A 165 0.82 -8.19 -3.47
C ILE A 165 0.75 -6.67 -3.49
N ASP A 166 1.25 -6.03 -4.55
CA ASP A 166 1.41 -4.57 -4.64
C ASP A 166 1.40 -4.12 -6.11
N ASP A 167 0.99 -2.89 -6.40
CA ASP A 167 0.96 -2.33 -7.76
C ASP A 167 2.30 -1.67 -8.17
N LEU A 168 3.21 -1.46 -7.21
CA LEU A 168 4.48 -0.78 -7.47
C LEU A 168 5.64 -1.77 -7.67
N PRO A 169 6.30 -1.79 -8.86
CA PRO A 169 7.45 -2.66 -9.11
C PRO A 169 8.57 -2.51 -8.08
N ARG A 170 8.82 -1.30 -7.57
CA ARG A 170 9.84 -1.07 -6.53
C ARG A 170 9.52 -1.77 -5.21
N THR A 171 8.23 -1.92 -4.86
CA THR A 171 7.79 -2.61 -3.64
C THR A 171 7.87 -4.12 -3.81
N THR A 172 7.40 -4.65 -4.94
CA THR A 172 7.49 -6.07 -5.23
C THR A 172 8.94 -6.53 -5.33
N ARG A 173 9.83 -5.70 -5.91
CA ARG A 173 11.28 -5.95 -5.92
C ARG A 173 11.86 -5.99 -4.51
N ALA A 174 11.53 -5.02 -3.67
CA ALA A 174 12.02 -4.99 -2.29
C ALA A 174 11.54 -6.20 -1.47
N ALA A 175 10.34 -6.71 -1.74
CA ALA A 175 9.84 -7.95 -1.13
C ALA A 175 10.68 -9.17 -1.57
N LEU A 176 11.05 -9.26 -2.86
CA LEU A 176 11.97 -10.31 -3.35
C LEU A 176 13.33 -10.22 -2.66
N ASP A 177 13.88 -9.01 -2.54
CA ASP A 177 15.17 -8.78 -1.88
C ASP A 177 15.11 -9.11 -0.37
N ALA A 178 13.93 -9.01 0.25
CA ALA A 178 13.66 -9.46 1.62
C ALA A 178 13.43 -11.00 1.74
N GLY A 179 13.52 -11.74 0.63
CA GLY A 179 13.33 -13.20 0.60
C GLY A 179 11.88 -13.67 0.53
N MET A 180 10.92 -12.77 0.37
CA MET A 180 9.51 -13.08 0.15
C MET A 180 9.25 -13.40 -1.32
N ALA A 181 8.15 -14.07 -1.64
CA ALA A 181 7.57 -13.99 -2.97
C ALA A 181 6.84 -12.65 -3.14
N SER A 182 6.64 -12.23 -4.39
CA SER A 182 5.85 -11.03 -4.67
C SER A 182 5.03 -11.19 -5.94
N VAL A 183 3.88 -10.52 -5.97
CA VAL A 183 2.97 -10.51 -7.12
C VAL A 183 2.62 -9.06 -7.44
N LEU A 184 2.92 -8.65 -8.67
CA LEU A 184 2.64 -7.29 -9.14
C LEU A 184 1.24 -7.24 -9.74
N TYR A 185 0.41 -6.35 -9.21
CA TYR A 185 -0.92 -6.06 -9.72
C TYR A 185 -0.88 -4.98 -10.80
N GLY A 186 -1.80 -5.07 -11.79
CA GLY A 186 -2.01 -4.00 -12.76
C GLY A 186 -1.25 -4.17 -14.08
N THR A 187 -0.62 -5.33 -14.31
CA THR A 187 0.02 -5.67 -15.59
C THR A 187 -0.10 -7.15 -15.92
N GLU A 188 -0.07 -7.47 -17.21
CA GLU A 188 0.04 -8.83 -17.72
C GLU A 188 1.46 -9.15 -18.20
N GLU A 189 2.33 -8.15 -18.30
CA GLU A 189 3.69 -8.32 -18.78
C GLU A 189 4.61 -8.83 -17.66
N PRO A 190 5.26 -9.98 -17.82
CA PRO A 190 6.24 -10.50 -16.85
C PRO A 190 7.37 -9.50 -16.60
N THR A 191 7.82 -9.42 -15.36
CA THR A 191 8.89 -8.52 -14.95
C THR A 191 9.88 -9.22 -14.01
N ALA A 192 11.13 -8.77 -13.98
CA ALA A 192 12.11 -9.21 -12.99
C ALA A 192 11.84 -8.64 -11.57
N GLU A 193 10.91 -7.71 -11.45
CA GLU A 193 10.58 -7.02 -10.19
C GLU A 193 9.56 -7.80 -9.34
N ALA A 194 9.00 -8.92 -9.85
CA ALA A 194 8.03 -9.75 -9.14
C ALA A 194 8.16 -11.22 -9.52
N SER A 195 7.69 -12.12 -8.65
CA SER A 195 7.59 -13.56 -8.90
C SER A 195 6.46 -13.91 -9.89
N GLY A 196 5.46 -13.04 -9.99
CA GLY A 196 4.32 -13.18 -10.88
C GLY A 196 3.60 -11.84 -11.06
N VAL A 197 2.75 -11.77 -12.07
CA VAL A 197 1.97 -10.57 -12.39
C VAL A 197 0.50 -10.93 -12.61
N PHE A 198 -0.43 -10.01 -12.37
CA PHE A 198 -1.84 -10.21 -12.67
C PHE A 198 -2.60 -8.90 -12.90
N MET A 199 -3.63 -8.97 -13.74
CA MET A 199 -4.61 -7.90 -13.96
C MET A 199 -5.97 -8.26 -13.39
N SER A 200 -6.34 -9.53 -13.45
CA SER A 200 -7.63 -10.02 -12.96
C SER A 200 -7.46 -10.71 -11.62
N TRP A 201 -8.29 -10.37 -10.64
CA TRP A 201 -8.32 -11.04 -9.34
C TRP A 201 -8.46 -12.57 -9.44
N LYS A 202 -9.14 -13.06 -10.48
CA LYS A 202 -9.31 -14.51 -10.73
C LYS A 202 -8.00 -15.25 -10.96
N ASP A 203 -6.93 -14.56 -11.35
CA ASP A 203 -5.64 -15.16 -11.64
C ASP A 203 -4.78 -15.32 -10.38
N LEU A 204 -5.06 -14.53 -9.31
CA LEU A 204 -4.27 -14.55 -8.09
C LEU A 204 -4.16 -15.93 -7.43
N PRO A 205 -5.23 -16.75 -7.28
CA PRO A 205 -5.11 -18.08 -6.70
C PRO A 205 -4.17 -19.01 -7.47
N ILE A 206 -4.10 -18.87 -8.81
CA ILE A 206 -3.20 -19.67 -9.66
C ILE A 206 -1.73 -19.34 -9.37
N LEU A 207 -1.43 -18.06 -9.15
CA LEU A 207 -0.07 -17.59 -8.83
C LEU A 207 0.38 -18.00 -7.43
N LEU A 208 -0.56 -18.21 -6.52
CA LEU A 208 -0.26 -18.60 -5.14
C LEU A 208 -0.09 -20.12 -4.97
N GLY A 209 -0.57 -20.95 -5.90
CA GLY A 209 -0.37 -22.40 -5.97
C GLY A 209 -1.33 -23.20 -5.12
#